data_5119b9bf34ea5a0f45f0fe8171092850
#
_entry.id   5119b9bf34ea5a0f45f0fe8171092850
#
_cell.length_a   1.000
_cell.length_b   1.000
_cell.length_c   1.000
_cell.angle_alpha   90.00
_cell.angle_beta   90.00
_cell.angle_gamma   90.00
#
_symmetry.space_group_name_H-M   'P 1'
#
loop_
_entity.id
_entity.type
_entity.pdbx_description
1 polymer ?
#
loop_
_entity_poly.entity_id
_entity_poly.type
_entity_poly.pdbx_seq_one_letter_code
_entity_poly.pdbx_strand_id
1 'polypeptide(L)'
;MLACQVAVEQINKGKVILTRPIVAADEDMGYLPGDLNEKMEPWTRCFFDIFEKYLTHNQMDRAIRIEALGYMRGRTFEDTLILADEMQNSTDNQMLMLLTRVGPRTRIVITGDLQQSDLGGENGLRNLVKNLSLYHTDYIEHVDMDEGDIIRHPAVNEVLKILQN
;
A
#
# COMPACT_ATOMS: atom_id res chain seq x y z
N MET A 1 -0.80 8.95 -4.45
CA MET A 1 -1.40 9.34 -5.76
C MET A 1 -0.81 8.56 -6.93
N LEU A 2 0.51 8.52 -7.16
CA LEU A 2 1.13 7.77 -8.27
C LEU A 2 0.75 6.29 -8.31
N ALA A 3 0.76 5.59 -7.18
CA ALA A 3 0.34 4.20 -7.08
C ALA A 3 -1.11 3.97 -7.57
N CYS A 4 -2.01 4.92 -7.30
CA CYS A 4 -3.39 4.86 -7.80
C CYS A 4 -3.47 5.03 -9.32
N GLN A 5 -2.61 5.84 -9.93
CA GLN A 5 -2.56 5.99 -11.39
C GLN A 5 -2.14 4.68 -12.06
N VAL A 6 -1.13 4.00 -11.51
CA VAL A 6 -0.74 2.66 -11.97
C VAL A 6 -1.89 1.66 -11.84
N ALA A 7 -2.67 1.77 -10.76
CA ALA A 7 -3.85 0.92 -10.56
C ALA A 7 -4.97 1.19 -11.58
N VAL A 8 -5.23 2.46 -11.91
CA VAL A 8 -6.22 2.84 -12.93
C VAL A 8 -5.86 2.25 -14.31
N GLU A 9 -4.58 2.28 -14.68
CA GLU A 9 -4.12 1.67 -15.93
C GLU A 9 -4.30 0.14 -15.96
N GLN A 10 -4.20 -0.50 -14.80
CA GLN A 10 -4.34 -1.95 -14.67
C GLN A 10 -5.79 -2.42 -14.76
N ILE A 11 -6.76 -1.63 -14.34
CA ILE A 11 -8.18 -2.04 -14.21
C ILE A 11 -8.78 -2.58 -15.52
N ASN A 12 -8.33 -2.06 -16.66
CA ASN A 12 -8.76 -2.56 -17.96
C ASN A 12 -8.08 -3.89 -18.38
N LYS A 13 -7.06 -4.31 -17.64
CA LYS A 13 -6.23 -5.50 -17.98
C LYS A 13 -6.36 -6.63 -16.96
N GLY A 14 -6.85 -6.35 -15.76
CA GLY A 14 -6.87 -7.32 -14.68
C GLY A 14 -7.54 -6.78 -13.41
N LYS A 15 -7.14 -7.32 -12.28
CA LYS A 15 -7.66 -6.97 -10.96
C LYS A 15 -6.70 -6.04 -10.23
N VAL A 16 -7.25 -5.29 -9.29
CA VAL A 16 -6.49 -4.50 -8.31
C VAL A 16 -6.86 -4.97 -6.91
N ILE A 17 -5.86 -5.25 -6.10
CA ILE A 17 -6.04 -5.56 -4.68
C ILE A 17 -5.40 -4.44 -3.87
N LEU A 18 -6.18 -3.86 -2.96
CA LEU A 18 -5.70 -2.93 -1.96
C LEU A 18 -5.45 -3.68 -0.66
N THR A 19 -4.28 -3.53 -0.09
CA THR A 19 -3.92 -4.16 1.19
C THR A 19 -3.02 -3.25 2.01
N ARG A 20 -2.99 -3.48 3.32
CA ARG A 20 -2.06 -2.85 4.26
C ARG A 20 -1.81 -3.76 5.47
N PRO A 21 -0.71 -3.59 6.20
CA PRO A 21 -0.54 -4.20 7.50
C PRO A 21 -1.60 -3.69 8.48
N ILE A 22 -2.04 -4.55 9.38
CA ILE A 22 -2.86 -4.16 10.53
C ILE A 22 -1.91 -4.04 11.71
N VAL A 23 -1.83 -2.87 12.33
CA VAL A 23 -1.01 -2.63 13.52
C VAL A 23 -1.85 -2.73 14.78
N ALA A 24 -1.21 -3.09 15.90
CA ALA A 24 -1.90 -3.24 17.19
C ALA A 24 -2.52 -1.94 17.71
N ALA A 25 -2.04 -0.78 17.24
CA ALA A 25 -2.69 0.53 17.51
C ALA A 25 -4.09 0.63 16.89
N ASP A 26 -4.39 -0.21 15.91
CA ASP A 26 -5.72 -0.38 15.33
C ASP A 26 -6.60 -1.36 16.19
N GLU A 27 -6.23 -1.63 17.47
CA GLU A 27 -7.01 -2.49 18.38
C GLU A 27 -8.44 -1.99 18.61
N ASP A 28 -8.71 -0.72 18.39
CA ASP A 28 -10.06 -0.16 18.30
C ASP A 28 -10.89 -0.78 17.16
N MET A 29 -10.24 -1.42 16.18
CA MET A 29 -10.93 -2.20 15.14
C MET A 29 -11.72 -3.38 15.68
N GLY A 30 -11.36 -3.92 16.83
CA GLY A 30 -12.12 -4.98 17.49
C GLY A 30 -13.56 -4.56 17.82
N TYR A 31 -13.80 -3.26 18.03
CA TYR A 31 -15.11 -2.68 18.34
C TYR A 31 -15.94 -2.26 17.12
N LEU A 32 -15.34 -2.18 15.93
CA LEU A 32 -16.11 -1.88 14.73
C LEU A 32 -16.95 -3.10 14.32
N PRO A 33 -18.26 -2.95 14.11
CA PRO A 33 -19.10 -4.02 13.57
C PRO A 33 -18.69 -4.31 12.11
N GLY A 34 -18.84 -5.55 11.69
CA GLY A 34 -18.58 -5.96 10.33
C GLY A 34 -17.46 -6.98 10.19
N ASP A 35 -17.27 -7.48 8.98
CA ASP A 35 -16.15 -8.34 8.65
C ASP A 35 -14.84 -7.52 8.56
N LEU A 36 -13.71 -8.21 8.39
CA LEU A 36 -12.40 -7.55 8.36
C LEU A 36 -12.25 -6.61 7.15
N ASN A 37 -12.89 -6.90 6.03
CA ASN A 37 -12.84 -6.05 4.85
C ASN A 37 -13.64 -4.77 5.06
N GLU A 38 -14.83 -4.87 5.68
CA GLU A 38 -15.63 -3.71 6.08
C GLU A 38 -14.85 -2.82 7.08
N LYS A 39 -14.09 -3.43 7.98
CA LYS A 39 -13.22 -2.69 8.91
C LYS A 39 -12.07 -1.97 8.22
N MET A 40 -11.61 -2.46 7.08
CA MET A 40 -10.56 -1.81 6.28
C MET A 40 -11.08 -0.67 5.39
N GLU A 41 -12.39 -0.55 5.17
CA GLU A 41 -12.99 0.45 4.30
C GLU A 41 -12.56 1.89 4.65
N PRO A 42 -12.57 2.36 5.92
CA PRO A 42 -12.16 3.71 6.27
C PRO A 42 -10.75 4.08 5.78
N TRP A 43 -9.81 3.14 5.81
CA TRP A 43 -8.43 3.41 5.38
C TRP A 43 -8.23 3.34 3.88
N THR A 44 -9.11 2.66 3.18
CA THR A 44 -9.03 2.60 1.72
C THR A 44 -9.75 3.77 1.05
N ARG A 45 -10.49 4.57 1.82
CA ARG A 45 -11.26 5.72 1.32
C ARG A 45 -10.41 6.69 0.51
N CYS A 46 -9.19 6.98 0.95
CA CYS A 46 -8.28 7.87 0.24
C CYS A 46 -7.91 7.35 -1.18
N PHE A 47 -7.93 6.04 -1.41
CA PHE A 47 -7.72 5.46 -2.73
C PHE A 47 -8.97 5.64 -3.58
N PHE A 48 -10.15 5.37 -3.01
CA PHE A 48 -11.42 5.52 -3.73
C PHE A 48 -11.68 6.97 -4.13
N ASP A 49 -11.37 7.95 -3.30
CA ASP A 49 -11.44 9.38 -3.63
C ASP A 49 -10.59 9.76 -4.88
N ILE A 50 -9.52 8.99 -5.13
CA ILE A 50 -8.70 9.16 -6.34
C ILE A 50 -9.31 8.37 -7.51
N PHE A 51 -9.71 7.13 -7.29
CA PHE A 51 -10.28 6.27 -8.34
C PHE A 51 -11.56 6.85 -8.93
N GLU A 52 -12.44 7.43 -8.12
CA GLU A 52 -13.69 8.07 -8.54
C GLU A 52 -13.48 9.22 -9.57
N LYS A 53 -12.26 9.80 -9.62
CA LYS A 53 -11.92 10.80 -10.63
C LYS A 53 -11.70 10.22 -12.02
N TYR A 54 -11.45 8.92 -12.13
CA TYR A 54 -11.05 8.24 -13.37
C TYR A 54 -11.93 7.05 -13.72
N LEU A 55 -12.70 6.52 -12.77
CA LEU A 55 -13.43 5.27 -12.90
C LEU A 55 -14.88 5.45 -12.48
N THR A 56 -15.77 4.71 -13.12
CA THR A 56 -17.14 4.56 -12.67
C THR A 56 -17.23 3.55 -11.50
N HIS A 57 -18.25 3.67 -10.65
CA HIS A 57 -18.51 2.70 -9.58
C HIS A 57 -18.54 1.26 -10.09
N ASN A 58 -19.19 1.01 -11.22
CA ASN A 58 -19.26 -0.34 -11.81
C ASN A 58 -17.87 -0.91 -12.20
N GLN A 59 -16.94 -0.06 -12.65
CA GLN A 59 -15.56 -0.48 -12.94
C GLN A 59 -14.81 -0.80 -11.64
N MET A 60 -14.97 0.03 -10.62
CA MET A 60 -14.35 -0.18 -9.30
C MET A 60 -14.86 -1.48 -8.67
N ASP A 61 -16.18 -1.69 -8.63
CA ASP A 61 -16.81 -2.89 -8.06
C ASP A 61 -16.37 -4.19 -8.74
N ARG A 62 -16.10 -4.14 -10.03
CA ARG A 62 -15.66 -5.32 -10.79
C ARG A 62 -14.18 -5.64 -10.60
N ALA A 63 -13.34 -4.61 -10.54
CA ALA A 63 -11.90 -4.76 -10.65
C ALA A 63 -11.15 -4.62 -9.31
N ILE A 64 -11.68 -3.84 -8.36
CA ILE A 64 -11.00 -3.54 -7.10
C ILE A 64 -11.49 -4.47 -6.00
N ARG A 65 -10.56 -4.98 -5.20
CA ARG A 65 -10.83 -5.74 -3.98
C ARG A 65 -9.99 -5.17 -2.85
N ILE A 66 -10.56 -5.16 -1.66
CA ILE A 66 -9.85 -4.85 -0.41
C ILE A 66 -9.59 -6.20 0.25
N GLU A 67 -8.34 -6.49 0.56
CA GLU A 67 -7.98 -7.73 1.23
C GLU A 67 -6.99 -7.44 2.37
N ALA A 68 -7.30 -7.92 3.56
CA ALA A 68 -6.35 -7.85 4.66
C ALA A 68 -5.11 -8.68 4.35
N LEU A 69 -3.94 -8.13 4.63
CA LEU A 69 -2.64 -8.75 4.32
C LEU A 69 -2.55 -10.20 4.81
N GLY A 70 -3.06 -10.50 6.01
CA GLY A 70 -3.05 -11.85 6.57
C GLY A 70 -3.85 -12.89 5.78
N TYR A 71 -4.89 -12.47 5.04
CA TYR A 71 -5.73 -13.37 4.24
C TYR A 71 -5.14 -13.70 2.87
N MET A 72 -4.06 -13.04 2.49
CA MET A 72 -3.33 -13.34 1.26
C MET A 72 -2.42 -14.57 1.38
N ARG A 73 -2.21 -15.07 2.61
CA ARG A 73 -1.34 -16.22 2.87
C ARG A 73 -1.81 -17.47 2.14
N GLY A 74 -0.87 -18.18 1.48
CA GLY A 74 -1.15 -19.42 0.75
C GLY A 74 -1.78 -19.24 -0.63
N ARG A 75 -2.05 -17.99 -1.05
CA ARG A 75 -2.59 -17.69 -2.38
C ARG A 75 -1.46 -17.29 -3.33
N THR A 76 -1.71 -17.45 -4.62
CA THR A 76 -0.90 -16.88 -5.70
C THR A 76 -1.84 -16.05 -6.58
N PHE A 77 -1.47 -14.82 -6.85
CA PHE A 77 -2.28 -13.91 -7.64
C PHE A 77 -1.78 -13.88 -9.08
N GLU A 78 -2.71 -13.89 -10.01
CA GLU A 78 -2.44 -13.79 -11.45
C GLU A 78 -3.24 -12.63 -12.04
N ASP A 79 -2.72 -12.00 -13.09
CA ASP A 79 -3.35 -10.86 -13.78
C ASP A 79 -3.78 -9.73 -12.80
N THR A 80 -2.98 -9.52 -11.75
CA THR A 80 -3.37 -8.68 -10.62
C THR A 80 -2.30 -7.60 -10.35
N LEU A 81 -2.74 -6.39 -10.04
CA LEU A 81 -1.92 -5.41 -9.35
C LEU A 81 -2.26 -5.44 -7.86
N ILE A 82 -1.28 -5.65 -7.02
CA ILE A 82 -1.42 -5.54 -5.57
C ILE A 82 -0.82 -4.20 -5.17
N LEU A 83 -1.63 -3.33 -4.58
CA LEU A 83 -1.21 -2.07 -4.00
C LEU A 83 -1.17 -2.24 -2.49
N ALA A 84 0.04 -2.32 -1.94
CA ALA A 84 0.29 -2.53 -0.52
C ALA A 84 0.78 -1.21 0.10
N ASP A 85 -0.07 -0.60 0.92
CA ASP A 85 0.15 0.71 1.51
C ASP A 85 0.58 0.62 2.97
N GLU A 86 1.22 1.67 3.50
CA GLU A 86 1.69 1.77 4.89
C GLU A 86 2.62 0.59 5.30
N MET A 87 3.39 0.09 4.35
CA MET A 87 4.19 -1.13 4.55
C MET A 87 5.39 -0.94 5.51
N GLN A 88 5.71 0.28 5.95
CA GLN A 88 6.62 0.51 7.09
C GLN A 88 6.08 -0.10 8.39
N ASN A 89 4.78 -0.40 8.45
CA ASN A 89 4.14 -1.07 9.57
C ASN A 89 4.06 -2.59 9.40
N SER A 90 4.75 -3.16 8.42
CA SER A 90 4.86 -4.61 8.24
C SER A 90 6.07 -5.19 8.97
N THR A 91 5.90 -6.40 9.49
CA THR A 91 7.03 -7.23 9.92
C THR A 91 7.74 -7.85 8.72
N ASP A 92 8.98 -8.35 8.92
CA ASP A 92 9.71 -9.10 7.88
C ASP A 92 8.92 -10.29 7.34
N ASN A 93 8.24 -11.02 8.23
CA ASN A 93 7.41 -12.16 7.84
C ASN A 93 6.21 -11.74 6.99
N GLN A 94 5.59 -10.59 7.28
CA GLN A 94 4.49 -10.06 6.49
C GLN A 94 4.98 -9.59 5.12
N MET A 95 6.12 -8.90 5.05
CA MET A 95 6.73 -8.47 3.80
C MET A 95 7.10 -9.68 2.92
N LEU A 96 7.79 -10.66 3.47
CA LEU A 96 8.12 -11.91 2.76
C LEU A 96 6.86 -12.63 2.28
N MET A 97 5.86 -12.73 3.15
CA MET A 97 4.58 -13.36 2.81
C MET A 97 3.93 -12.66 1.62
N LEU A 98 3.87 -11.33 1.59
CA LEU A 98 3.31 -10.55 0.48
C LEU A 98 4.09 -10.77 -0.82
N LEU A 99 5.42 -10.57 -0.78
CA LEU A 99 6.29 -10.64 -1.96
C LEU A 99 6.27 -12.02 -2.64
N THR A 100 6.01 -13.06 -1.87
CA THR A 100 5.90 -14.43 -2.40
C THR A 100 4.51 -14.78 -2.98
N ARG A 101 3.61 -13.80 -3.10
CA ARG A 101 2.26 -13.99 -3.71
C ARG A 101 2.21 -13.74 -5.19
N VAL A 102 3.30 -13.26 -5.79
CA VAL A 102 3.38 -12.91 -7.21
C VAL A 102 3.24 -14.16 -8.09
N GLY A 103 2.24 -14.16 -8.93
CA GLY A 103 2.05 -15.11 -10.02
C GLY A 103 2.19 -14.45 -11.40
N PRO A 104 1.87 -15.18 -12.47
CA PRO A 104 1.97 -14.65 -13.83
C PRO A 104 1.22 -13.32 -14.01
N ARG A 105 1.87 -12.36 -14.67
CA ARG A 105 1.33 -11.02 -14.99
C ARG A 105 0.84 -10.24 -13.77
N THR A 106 1.38 -10.56 -12.59
CA THR A 106 1.10 -9.83 -11.35
C THR A 106 2.24 -8.87 -11.03
N ARG A 107 1.89 -7.70 -10.53
CA ARG A 107 2.83 -6.71 -9.99
C ARG A 107 2.40 -6.32 -8.59
N ILE A 108 3.38 -5.97 -7.78
CA ILE A 108 3.14 -5.38 -6.46
C ILE A 108 3.72 -3.96 -6.47
N VAL A 109 2.91 -3.00 -6.07
CA VAL A 109 3.35 -1.64 -5.75
C VAL A 109 3.29 -1.49 -4.23
N ILE A 110 4.42 -1.21 -3.64
CA ILE A 110 4.56 -1.01 -2.20
C ILE A 110 4.75 0.49 -1.95
N THR A 111 3.97 1.04 -1.02
CA THR A 111 4.13 2.41 -0.53
C THR A 111 4.34 2.39 0.97
N GLY A 112 5.09 3.38 1.47
CA GLY A 112 5.34 3.53 2.90
C GLY A 112 6.35 4.64 3.18
N ASP A 113 6.34 5.12 4.42
CA ASP A 113 7.27 6.12 4.92
C ASP A 113 8.12 5.52 6.04
N LEU A 114 9.42 5.36 5.78
CA LEU A 114 10.37 4.76 6.74
C LEU A 114 10.53 5.57 8.04
N GLN A 115 10.10 6.85 8.05
CA GLN A 115 10.16 7.74 9.21
C GLN A 115 8.91 7.61 10.10
N GLN A 116 7.78 7.10 9.54
CA GLN A 116 6.48 7.01 10.22
C GLN A 116 6.12 5.59 10.64
N SER A 117 7.09 4.78 11.07
CA SER A 117 6.81 3.40 11.48
C SER A 117 6.32 3.34 12.93
N ASP A 118 5.18 2.69 13.14
CA ASP A 118 4.61 2.40 14.47
C ASP A 118 5.33 1.22 15.16
N LEU A 119 6.10 0.42 14.43
CA LEU A 119 6.81 -0.75 14.96
C LEU A 119 8.10 -0.42 15.71
N GLY A 120 8.57 0.82 15.67
CA GLY A 120 9.76 1.29 16.38
C GLY A 120 11.03 0.48 16.04
N GLY A 121 11.82 0.91 15.07
CA GLY A 121 13.09 0.27 14.72
C GLY A 121 13.06 -0.48 13.40
N GLU A 122 13.47 -1.75 13.41
CA GLU A 122 13.50 -2.60 12.21
C GLU A 122 12.09 -3.03 11.82
N ASN A 123 11.78 -2.92 10.52
CA ASN A 123 10.51 -3.35 9.95
C ASN A 123 10.72 -3.92 8.55
N GLY A 124 9.72 -4.62 8.02
CA GLY A 124 9.81 -5.33 6.74
C GLY A 124 10.17 -4.45 5.56
N LEU A 125 9.66 -3.21 5.50
CA LEU A 125 9.98 -2.28 4.42
C LEU A 125 11.42 -1.79 4.52
N ARG A 126 11.87 -1.38 5.71
CA ARG A 126 13.24 -0.92 5.94
C ARG A 126 14.26 -1.98 5.58
N ASN A 127 14.01 -3.23 6.00
CA ASN A 127 14.89 -4.35 5.70
C ASN A 127 14.90 -4.69 4.21
N LEU A 128 13.75 -4.62 3.53
CA LEU A 128 13.67 -4.79 2.07
C LEU A 128 14.53 -3.74 1.35
N VAL A 129 14.33 -2.45 1.65
CA VAL A 129 15.07 -1.35 1.02
C VAL A 129 16.58 -1.48 1.26
N LYS A 130 16.99 -1.77 2.50
CA LYS A 130 18.38 -2.02 2.86
C LYS A 130 18.99 -3.16 2.04
N ASN A 131 18.28 -4.26 1.88
CA ASN A 131 18.76 -5.42 1.13
C ASN A 131 18.80 -5.15 -0.38
N LEU A 132 17.86 -4.39 -0.94
CA LEU A 132 17.87 -4.01 -2.36
C LEU A 132 19.12 -3.23 -2.74
N SER A 133 19.71 -2.46 -1.82
CA SER A 133 20.97 -1.78 -2.07
C SER A 133 22.19 -2.70 -2.16
N LEU A 134 22.07 -3.94 -1.69
CA LEU A 134 23.16 -4.93 -1.66
C LEU A 134 23.08 -5.97 -2.78
N TYR A 135 21.93 -6.11 -3.44
CA TYR A 135 21.68 -7.13 -4.43
C TYR A 135 21.21 -6.52 -5.75
N HIS A 136 21.74 -7.01 -6.87
CA HIS A 136 21.16 -6.69 -8.17
C HIS A 136 19.85 -7.45 -8.37
N THR A 137 18.83 -6.76 -8.87
CA THR A 137 17.50 -7.33 -9.08
C THR A 137 16.96 -6.93 -10.45
N ASP A 138 16.42 -7.92 -11.20
CA ASP A 138 15.81 -7.69 -12.51
C ASP A 138 14.30 -7.38 -12.42
N TYR A 139 13.70 -7.63 -11.26
CA TYR A 139 12.23 -7.60 -11.08
C TYR A 139 11.76 -6.64 -10.01
N ILE A 140 12.67 -6.03 -9.26
CA ILE A 140 12.31 -5.16 -8.13
C ILE A 140 13.06 -3.85 -8.30
N GLU A 141 12.32 -2.75 -8.26
CA GLU A 141 12.86 -1.39 -8.27
C GLU A 141 12.45 -0.65 -7.00
N HIS A 142 13.34 0.19 -6.51
CA HIS A 142 13.11 1.10 -5.41
C HIS A 142 13.14 2.55 -5.93
N VAL A 143 12.15 3.32 -5.56
CA VAL A 143 12.05 4.74 -5.88
C VAL A 143 11.95 5.51 -4.57
N ASP A 144 12.99 6.29 -4.27
CA ASP A 144 12.96 7.27 -3.19
C ASP A 144 12.24 8.53 -3.67
N MET A 145 11.38 9.06 -2.82
CA MET A 145 10.71 10.34 -3.02
C MET A 145 11.21 11.33 -1.97
N ASP A 146 11.53 12.53 -2.40
CA ASP A 146 12.02 13.59 -1.52
C ASP A 146 11.00 14.74 -1.36
N GLU A 147 11.38 15.77 -0.60
CA GLU A 147 10.52 16.94 -0.37
C GLU A 147 10.12 17.66 -1.66
N GLY A 148 10.93 17.59 -2.72
CA GLY A 148 10.63 18.18 -4.03
C GLY A 148 9.49 17.48 -4.77
N ASP A 149 9.22 16.21 -4.42
CA ASP A 149 8.14 15.41 -4.99
C ASP A 149 6.77 15.67 -4.32
N ILE A 150 6.75 16.44 -3.23
CA ILE A 150 5.54 16.73 -2.46
C ILE A 150 4.68 17.74 -3.20
N ILE A 151 3.61 17.26 -3.82
CA ILE A 151 2.59 18.10 -4.48
C ILE A 151 1.43 18.30 -3.49
N ARG A 152 1.52 19.32 -2.64
CA ARG A 152 0.48 19.72 -1.69
C ARG A 152 0.19 21.22 -1.79
N HIS A 153 -0.93 21.63 -1.20
CA HIS A 153 -1.24 23.06 -1.12
C HIS A 153 -0.11 23.80 -0.37
N PRO A 154 0.33 25.00 -0.82
CA PRO A 154 1.43 25.75 -0.19
C PRO A 154 1.29 25.92 1.32
N ALA A 155 0.07 26.14 1.83
CA ALA A 155 -0.19 26.24 3.25
C ALA A 155 0.24 24.99 4.06
N VAL A 156 0.23 23.81 3.46
CA VAL A 156 0.69 22.57 4.13
C VAL A 156 2.20 22.64 4.37
N ASN A 157 2.94 23.14 3.38
CA ASN A 157 4.39 23.31 3.50
C ASN A 157 4.76 24.35 4.59
N GLU A 158 3.94 25.39 4.76
CA GLU A 158 4.14 26.38 5.84
C GLU A 158 3.87 25.73 7.21
N VAL A 159 2.79 24.97 7.34
CA VAL A 159 2.46 24.26 8.59
C VAL A 159 3.55 23.27 8.97
N LEU A 160 4.07 22.49 8.02
CA LEU A 160 5.15 21.53 8.28
C LEU A 160 6.40 22.23 8.78
N LYS A 161 6.79 23.36 8.19
CA LYS A 161 7.93 24.16 8.66
C LYS A 161 7.75 24.71 10.08
N ILE A 162 6.51 25.06 10.46
CA ILE A 162 6.19 25.58 11.81
C ILE A 162 6.25 24.46 12.86
N LEU A 163 5.78 23.24 12.51
CA LEU A 163 5.69 22.13 13.46
C LEU A 163 6.99 21.33 13.59
N GLN A 164 7.90 21.41 12.62
CA GLN A 164 9.20 20.71 12.63
C GLN A 164 10.34 21.53 13.26
N ASN A 165 10.11 22.80 13.68
CA ASN A 165 11.00 23.61 14.47
C ASN A 165 10.60 23.55 15.95
#